data_56f7ff28017f256107c0e48a1f326a1b
#
_entry.id   56f7ff28017f256107c0e48a1f326a1b
#
_cell.length_a   1.000
_cell.length_b   1.000
_cell.length_c   1.000
_cell.angle_alpha   90.00
_cell.angle_beta   90.00
_cell.angle_gamma   90.00
#
_symmetry.space_group_name_H-M   'P 1'
#
loop_
_entity.id
_entity.type
_entity.pdbx_description
1 polymer ?
#
loop_
_entity_poly.entity_id
_entity_poly.type
_entity_poly.pdbx_seq_one_letter_code
_entity_poly.pdbx_strand_id
1 'polypeptide(L)'
;MTKSYSVTISESKERSLRKLSLFMAMAMTSFLAQAQNAIQSLTGGMQAGVEVVRIDTTEALTTLPTGFTIQSPARIALDFPGVVNAMGRNTVELNQGNLRSANVVQAGDRTRVVINLKQPAAYQAKLDGKTLLLVLDRTEAGAPFPSGPAEFAPVQGDQTVALKDIDFRRGAGNSGRIVVDLASNQVGVDIRQHGSG
;
A
#
# COMPACT_ATOMS: atom_id res chain seq x y z
N MET A 1 -13.28 -57.51 68.38
CA MET A 1 -12.28 -57.62 67.29
C MET A 1 -12.74 -56.74 66.13
N THR A 2 -12.27 -55.51 66.07
CA THR A 2 -12.64 -54.50 65.02
C THR A 2 -11.50 -54.46 64.03
N LYS A 3 -11.76 -54.82 62.77
CA LYS A 3 -10.76 -54.83 61.69
C LYS A 3 -10.87 -53.47 61.01
N SER A 4 -9.85 -52.61 61.10
CA SER A 4 -9.69 -51.36 60.40
C SER A 4 -9.05 -51.65 59.05
N TYR A 5 -9.69 -51.20 57.96
CA TYR A 5 -9.13 -51.18 56.60
C TYR A 5 -8.72 -49.78 56.26
N SER A 6 -7.45 -49.51 56.06
CA SER A 6 -6.93 -48.27 55.51
C SER A 6 -6.86 -48.38 53.99
N VAL A 7 -7.57 -47.52 53.30
CA VAL A 7 -7.50 -47.41 51.84
C VAL A 7 -6.39 -46.42 51.51
N THR A 8 -5.29 -46.93 50.99
CA THR A 8 -4.21 -46.09 50.44
C THR A 8 -4.54 -45.74 48.98
N ILE A 9 -5.02 -44.50 48.74
CA ILE A 9 -5.24 -44.01 47.39
C ILE A 9 -3.86 -43.67 46.80
N SER A 10 -3.51 -44.36 45.72
CA SER A 10 -2.23 -44.21 45.04
C SER A 10 -2.06 -42.80 44.46
N GLU A 11 -1.08 -42.06 44.97
CA GLU A 11 -0.67 -40.70 44.48
C GLU A 11 -0.24 -40.65 43.01
N SER A 12 -0.08 -41.79 42.35
CA SER A 12 0.36 -41.87 40.97
C SER A 12 -0.70 -41.37 39.96
N LYS A 13 -1.98 -41.46 40.32
CA LYS A 13 -3.10 -41.04 39.43
C LYS A 13 -3.29 -39.54 39.39
N GLU A 14 -2.99 -38.84 40.49
CA GLU A 14 -3.10 -37.36 40.52
C GLU A 14 -1.98 -36.69 39.75
N ARG A 15 -0.79 -37.24 39.71
CA ARG A 15 0.33 -36.70 38.93
C ARG A 15 0.10 -36.78 37.41
N SER A 16 -0.62 -37.82 36.97
CA SER A 16 -0.99 -38.03 35.58
C SER A 16 -2.05 -37.03 35.13
N LEU A 17 -3.05 -36.76 35.96
CA LEU A 17 -4.13 -35.78 35.67
C LEU A 17 -3.59 -34.34 35.63
N ARG A 18 -2.66 -33.97 36.51
CA ARG A 18 -2.01 -32.65 36.52
C ARG A 18 -1.13 -32.41 35.28
N LYS A 19 -0.45 -33.46 34.81
CA LYS A 19 0.34 -33.35 33.55
C LYS A 19 -0.55 -33.24 32.33
N LEU A 20 -1.69 -33.93 32.29
CA LEU A 20 -2.65 -33.86 31.20
C LEU A 20 -3.34 -32.48 31.12
N SER A 21 -3.68 -31.91 32.28
CA SER A 21 -4.28 -30.55 32.33
C SER A 21 -3.28 -29.44 31.92
N LEU A 22 -1.99 -29.62 32.25
CA LEU A 22 -0.96 -28.66 31.85
C LEU A 22 -0.66 -28.73 30.35
N PHE A 23 -0.72 -29.91 29.73
CA PHE A 23 -0.60 -30.08 28.27
C PHE A 23 -1.80 -29.52 27.54
N MET A 24 -3.01 -29.60 28.06
CA MET A 24 -4.22 -29.10 27.45
C MET A 24 -4.33 -27.57 27.56
N ALA A 25 -3.76 -26.95 28.60
CA ALA A 25 -3.68 -25.50 28.74
C ALA A 25 -2.65 -24.87 27.79
N MET A 26 -1.62 -25.61 27.38
CA MET A 26 -0.59 -25.10 26.46
C MET A 26 -1.00 -25.18 24.98
N ALA A 27 -2.06 -25.93 24.65
CA ALA A 27 -2.57 -26.06 23.29
C ALA A 27 -3.57 -24.95 22.89
N MET A 28 -4.00 -24.09 23.81
CA MET A 28 -5.02 -23.04 23.56
C MET A 28 -4.46 -21.65 23.27
N THR A 29 -3.16 -21.45 23.24
CA THR A 29 -2.58 -20.21 22.71
C THR A 29 -2.38 -20.32 21.18
N SER A 30 -3.42 -20.63 20.45
CA SER A 30 -3.46 -20.32 19.02
C SER A 30 -3.46 -18.81 18.91
N PHE A 31 -2.29 -18.20 18.80
CA PHE A 31 -2.15 -16.83 18.33
C PHE A 31 -2.92 -16.75 17.01
N LEU A 32 -4.00 -16.01 17.03
CA LEU A 32 -4.61 -15.47 15.81
C LEU A 32 -3.54 -14.56 15.20
N ALA A 33 -2.59 -15.13 14.48
CA ALA A 33 -1.73 -14.38 13.60
C ALA A 33 -2.68 -13.74 12.59
N GLN A 34 -3.02 -12.48 12.78
CA GLN A 34 -3.69 -11.69 11.75
C GLN A 34 -2.72 -11.67 10.57
N ALA A 35 -3.05 -12.43 9.54
CA ALA A 35 -2.25 -12.45 8.33
C ALA A 35 -2.31 -11.03 7.75
N GLN A 36 -1.21 -10.29 7.90
CA GLN A 36 -1.08 -8.97 7.30
C GLN A 36 -1.15 -9.12 5.78
N ASN A 37 -1.97 -8.30 5.13
CA ASN A 37 -2.07 -8.33 3.68
C ASN A 37 -0.70 -8.06 3.04
N ALA A 38 -0.37 -8.77 1.98
CA ALA A 38 0.97 -8.73 1.39
C ALA A 38 0.92 -8.80 -0.14
N ILE A 39 1.80 -8.07 -0.81
CA ILE A 39 2.04 -8.22 -2.25
C ILE A 39 2.77 -9.54 -2.47
N GLN A 40 2.16 -10.45 -3.22
CA GLN A 40 2.70 -11.78 -3.55
C GLN A 40 3.40 -11.80 -4.89
N SER A 41 2.84 -11.08 -5.87
CA SER A 41 3.39 -11.02 -7.22
C SER A 41 3.16 -9.66 -7.87
N LEU A 42 4.06 -9.32 -8.79
CA LEU A 42 3.94 -8.19 -9.67
C LEU A 42 4.42 -8.63 -11.05
N THR A 43 3.56 -8.47 -12.06
CA THR A 43 3.85 -8.83 -13.44
C THR A 43 3.40 -7.73 -14.39
N GLY A 44 4.10 -7.55 -15.49
CA GLY A 44 3.71 -6.67 -16.59
C GLY A 44 3.46 -7.48 -17.85
N GLY A 45 2.55 -7.03 -18.69
CA GLY A 45 2.22 -7.71 -19.93
C GLY A 45 1.37 -6.89 -20.87
N MET A 46 1.13 -7.44 -22.05
CA MET A 46 0.17 -6.90 -23.02
C MET A 46 -1.13 -7.67 -22.94
N GLN A 47 -2.25 -7.00 -22.77
CA GLN A 47 -3.59 -7.58 -22.84
C GLN A 47 -4.44 -6.79 -23.83
N ALA A 48 -4.99 -7.46 -24.83
CA ALA A 48 -5.80 -6.84 -25.88
C ALA A 48 -5.14 -5.60 -26.51
N GLY A 49 -3.81 -5.60 -26.63
CA GLY A 49 -3.07 -4.50 -27.24
C GLY A 49 -2.80 -3.30 -26.32
N VAL A 50 -3.14 -3.37 -25.05
CA VAL A 50 -2.79 -2.37 -24.02
C VAL A 50 -1.82 -2.96 -23.00
N GLU A 51 -0.98 -2.12 -22.44
CA GLU A 51 -0.03 -2.52 -21.40
C GLU A 51 -0.73 -2.60 -20.06
N VAL A 52 -0.54 -3.71 -19.37
CA VAL A 52 -1.17 -3.96 -18.07
C VAL A 52 -0.10 -4.36 -17.06
N VAL A 53 -0.15 -3.76 -15.89
CA VAL A 53 0.59 -4.24 -14.71
C VAL A 53 -0.40 -4.86 -13.75
N ARG A 54 -0.11 -6.10 -13.36
CA ARG A 54 -0.89 -6.89 -12.42
C ARG A 54 -0.13 -7.00 -11.11
N ILE A 55 -0.79 -6.65 -10.00
CA ILE A 55 -0.26 -6.78 -8.64
C ILE A 55 -1.22 -7.66 -7.85
N ASP A 56 -0.75 -8.84 -7.43
CA ASP A 56 -1.55 -9.78 -6.65
C ASP A 56 -1.20 -9.65 -5.16
N THR A 57 -2.24 -9.64 -4.32
CA THR A 57 -2.14 -9.57 -2.86
C THR A 57 -2.68 -10.83 -2.19
N THR A 58 -2.30 -11.07 -0.93
CA THR A 58 -2.78 -12.22 -0.15
C THR A 58 -4.28 -12.14 0.10
N GLU A 59 -4.79 -10.93 0.34
CA GLU A 59 -6.19 -10.66 0.59
C GLU A 59 -6.70 -9.57 -0.35
N ALA A 60 -8.01 -9.50 -0.54
CA ALA A 60 -8.63 -8.47 -1.37
C ALA A 60 -8.36 -7.07 -0.79
N LEU A 61 -8.00 -6.14 -1.66
CA LEU A 61 -7.89 -4.73 -1.29
C LEU A 61 -9.28 -4.13 -1.18
N THR A 62 -9.55 -3.44 -0.09
CA THR A 62 -10.85 -2.78 0.14
C THR A 62 -10.98 -1.46 -0.59
N THR A 63 -9.85 -0.82 -0.87
CA THR A 63 -9.76 0.48 -1.55
C THR A 63 -8.60 0.47 -2.54
N LEU A 64 -8.71 1.29 -3.58
CA LEU A 64 -7.59 1.53 -4.49
C LEU A 64 -6.43 2.18 -3.73
N PRO A 65 -5.18 1.76 -3.97
CA PRO A 65 -4.02 2.43 -3.42
C PRO A 65 -3.93 3.86 -3.96
N THR A 66 -3.44 4.77 -3.14
CA THR A 66 -3.17 6.13 -3.61
C THR A 66 -2.03 6.11 -4.62
N GLY A 67 -2.25 6.72 -5.78
CA GLY A 67 -1.27 6.71 -6.86
C GLY A 67 -1.05 8.07 -7.47
N PHE A 68 0.17 8.29 -7.96
CA PHE A 68 0.54 9.49 -8.69
C PHE A 68 1.56 9.16 -9.79
N THR A 69 1.61 10.03 -10.80
CA THR A 69 2.54 9.94 -11.93
C THR A 69 3.64 10.98 -11.80
N ILE A 70 4.86 10.59 -12.19
CA ILE A 70 6.02 11.46 -12.30
C ILE A 70 6.42 11.45 -13.76
N GLN A 71 6.65 12.62 -14.34
CA GLN A 71 6.93 12.74 -15.76
C GLN A 71 8.42 12.63 -16.09
N SER A 72 9.30 13.12 -15.22
CA SER A 72 10.74 13.08 -15.44
C SER A 72 11.49 12.73 -14.14
N PRO A 73 12.10 11.53 -14.05
CA PRO A 73 11.94 10.38 -14.94
C PRO A 73 10.51 9.78 -14.87
N ALA A 74 10.06 9.22 -16.00
CA ALA A 74 8.70 8.70 -16.13
C ALA A 74 8.42 7.53 -15.18
N ARG A 75 7.48 7.69 -14.25
CA ARG A 75 7.13 6.70 -13.22
C ARG A 75 5.67 6.79 -12.81
N ILE A 76 5.15 5.66 -12.36
CA ILE A 76 3.89 5.58 -11.61
C ILE A 76 4.24 5.10 -10.21
N ALA A 77 3.83 5.81 -9.17
CA ALA A 77 4.01 5.41 -7.79
C ALA A 77 2.64 5.12 -7.15
N LEU A 78 2.56 4.00 -6.42
CA LEU A 78 1.37 3.54 -5.72
C LEU A 78 1.71 3.25 -4.28
N ASP A 79 0.91 3.77 -3.35
CA ASP A 79 1.06 3.53 -1.91
C ASP A 79 -0.02 2.57 -1.41
N PHE A 80 0.43 1.48 -0.78
CA PHE A 80 -0.39 0.42 -0.20
C PHE A 80 -0.28 0.49 1.33
N PRO A 81 -1.17 1.17 2.03
CA PRO A 81 -1.16 1.18 3.49
C PRO A 81 -1.54 -0.19 4.06
N GLY A 82 -0.88 -0.62 5.12
CA GLY A 82 -1.15 -1.89 5.79
C GLY A 82 -0.77 -3.14 4.99
N VAL A 83 -0.07 -3.00 3.86
CA VAL A 83 0.35 -4.10 2.99
C VAL A 83 1.87 -4.23 3.02
N VAL A 84 2.38 -5.45 3.17
CA VAL A 84 3.82 -5.75 3.17
C VAL A 84 4.28 -6.34 1.83
N ASN A 85 5.59 -6.38 1.62
CA ASN A 85 6.19 -7.04 0.45
C ASN A 85 6.54 -8.50 0.77
N ALA A 86 5.78 -9.45 0.24
CA ALA A 86 6.04 -10.89 0.38
C ALA A 86 6.64 -11.54 -0.88
N MET A 87 7.06 -10.77 -1.89
CA MET A 87 7.64 -11.31 -3.12
C MET A 87 9.06 -11.87 -2.94
N GLY A 88 9.71 -11.61 -1.80
CA GLY A 88 11.11 -12.00 -1.57
C GLY A 88 12.13 -11.20 -2.40
N ARG A 89 11.68 -10.18 -3.15
CA ARG A 89 12.49 -9.29 -3.97
C ARG A 89 11.89 -7.90 -4.01
N ASN A 90 12.74 -6.90 -4.21
CA ASN A 90 12.34 -5.49 -4.23
C ASN A 90 12.31 -4.91 -5.66
N THR A 91 12.80 -5.64 -6.65
CA THR A 91 12.82 -5.20 -8.04
C THR A 91 12.31 -6.30 -8.95
N VAL A 92 11.49 -5.93 -9.91
CA VAL A 92 10.94 -6.79 -10.95
C VAL A 92 11.20 -6.13 -12.31
N GLU A 93 11.93 -6.83 -13.17
CA GLU A 93 12.11 -6.42 -14.56
C GLU A 93 10.85 -6.75 -15.36
N LEU A 94 10.29 -5.76 -16.05
CA LEU A 94 9.08 -5.92 -16.85
C LEU A 94 9.41 -5.97 -18.33
N ASN A 95 10.25 -5.05 -18.81
CA ASN A 95 10.83 -4.98 -20.16
C ASN A 95 9.85 -5.21 -21.31
N GLN A 96 8.61 -4.72 -21.18
CA GLN A 96 7.57 -4.83 -22.20
C GLN A 96 7.02 -3.45 -22.56
N GLY A 97 6.98 -3.13 -23.83
CA GLY A 97 6.43 -1.86 -24.34
C GLY A 97 7.06 -0.65 -23.63
N ASN A 98 6.24 0.15 -22.98
CA ASN A 98 6.64 1.31 -22.17
C ASN A 98 7.11 0.91 -20.75
N LEU A 99 6.74 -0.28 -20.26
CA LEU A 99 7.13 -0.79 -18.95
C LEU A 99 8.62 -1.15 -18.94
N ARG A 100 9.38 -0.60 -17.98
CA ARG A 100 10.81 -0.92 -17.78
C ARG A 100 10.97 -1.90 -16.61
N SER A 101 10.66 -1.47 -15.42
CA SER A 101 10.79 -2.25 -14.19
C SER A 101 9.83 -1.75 -13.13
N ALA A 102 9.67 -2.51 -12.06
CA ALA A 102 8.95 -2.08 -10.87
C ALA A 102 9.83 -2.26 -9.63
N ASN A 103 9.84 -1.28 -8.74
CA ASN A 103 10.51 -1.33 -7.45
C ASN A 103 9.44 -1.34 -6.36
N VAL A 104 9.60 -2.26 -5.40
CA VAL A 104 8.69 -2.42 -4.26
C VAL A 104 9.48 -2.14 -3.00
N VAL A 105 9.15 -1.04 -2.34
CA VAL A 105 9.84 -0.55 -1.14
C VAL A 105 8.87 -0.54 0.02
N GLN A 106 9.21 -1.24 1.09
CA GLN A 106 8.46 -1.19 2.33
C GLN A 106 9.02 -0.12 3.25
N ALA A 107 8.17 0.73 3.80
CA ALA A 107 8.51 1.79 4.74
C ALA A 107 7.49 1.78 5.90
N GLY A 108 7.87 1.15 7.01
CA GLY A 108 6.98 0.97 8.15
C GLY A 108 5.78 0.08 7.80
N ASP A 109 4.59 0.59 8.02
CA ASP A 109 3.30 -0.07 7.80
C ASP A 109 2.77 0.01 6.36
N ARG A 110 3.53 0.60 5.44
CA ARG A 110 3.12 0.76 4.03
C ARG A 110 4.15 0.22 3.06
N THR A 111 3.67 -0.24 1.92
CA THR A 111 4.51 -0.60 0.78
C THR A 111 4.27 0.37 -0.36
N ARG A 112 5.35 0.91 -0.92
CA ARG A 112 5.32 1.73 -2.13
C ARG A 112 5.79 0.91 -3.32
N VAL A 113 4.98 0.85 -4.36
CA VAL A 113 5.33 0.27 -5.66
C VAL A 113 5.61 1.40 -6.63
N VAL A 114 6.80 1.42 -7.22
CA VAL A 114 7.22 2.39 -8.23
C VAL A 114 7.44 1.68 -9.55
N ILE A 115 6.58 1.93 -10.52
CA ILE A 115 6.69 1.39 -11.88
C ILE A 115 7.47 2.39 -12.71
N ASN A 116 8.64 2.00 -13.21
CA ASN A 116 9.48 2.80 -14.08
C ASN A 116 9.04 2.61 -15.52
N LEU A 117 8.85 3.71 -16.22
CA LEU A 117 8.43 3.75 -17.61
C LEU A 117 9.54 4.29 -18.51
N LYS A 118 9.45 4.03 -19.80
CA LYS A 118 10.33 4.64 -20.83
C LYS A 118 9.88 6.06 -21.15
N GLN A 119 8.56 6.28 -21.17
CA GLN A 119 7.91 7.56 -21.43
C GLN A 119 6.74 7.77 -20.46
N PRO A 120 6.38 9.01 -20.14
CA PRO A 120 5.21 9.30 -19.31
C PRO A 120 3.96 8.67 -19.92
N ALA A 121 3.11 8.09 -19.08
CA ALA A 121 1.82 7.55 -19.48
C ALA A 121 0.79 7.79 -18.38
N ALA A 122 -0.46 8.01 -18.77
CA ALA A 122 -1.59 7.93 -17.86
C ALA A 122 -1.92 6.46 -17.60
N TYR A 123 -2.64 6.18 -16.53
CA TYR A 123 -3.08 4.83 -16.21
C TYR A 123 -4.47 4.84 -15.58
N GLN A 124 -5.14 3.72 -15.71
CA GLN A 124 -6.37 3.41 -14.97
C GLN A 124 -6.10 2.26 -14.03
N ALA A 125 -6.58 2.34 -12.80
CA ALA A 125 -6.44 1.31 -11.79
C ALA A 125 -7.80 0.66 -11.50
N LYS A 126 -7.84 -0.67 -11.47
CA LYS A 126 -9.04 -1.45 -11.18
C LYS A 126 -8.72 -2.56 -10.19
N LEU A 127 -9.59 -2.74 -9.19
CA LEU A 127 -9.54 -3.90 -8.29
C LEU A 127 -10.35 -5.05 -8.89
N ASP A 128 -9.76 -6.23 -8.86
CA ASP A 128 -10.40 -7.49 -9.22
C ASP A 128 -10.06 -8.54 -8.16
N GLY A 129 -10.89 -8.59 -7.11
CA GLY A 129 -10.67 -9.45 -5.96
C GLY A 129 -9.35 -9.12 -5.25
N LYS A 130 -8.38 -10.06 -5.31
CA LYS A 130 -7.05 -9.92 -4.71
C LYS A 130 -6.02 -9.29 -5.66
N THR A 131 -6.45 -8.85 -6.81
CA THR A 131 -5.58 -8.31 -7.86
C THR A 131 -5.87 -6.84 -8.08
N LEU A 132 -4.83 -6.03 -8.12
CA LEU A 132 -4.87 -4.69 -8.68
C LEU A 132 -4.36 -4.75 -10.11
N LEU A 133 -5.19 -4.30 -11.04
CA LEU A 133 -4.85 -4.14 -12.46
C LEU A 133 -4.60 -2.66 -12.75
N LEU A 134 -3.44 -2.35 -13.30
CA LEU A 134 -3.15 -1.03 -13.87
C LEU A 134 -3.09 -1.18 -15.38
N VAL A 135 -3.97 -0.49 -16.06
CA VAL A 135 -4.00 -0.41 -17.51
C VAL A 135 -3.35 0.90 -17.92
N LEU A 136 -2.25 0.86 -18.66
CA LEU A 136 -1.61 2.06 -19.17
C LEU A 136 -2.38 2.53 -20.40
N ASP A 137 -2.74 3.81 -20.40
CA ASP A 137 -3.32 4.41 -21.58
C ASP A 137 -2.26 4.46 -22.68
N ARG A 138 -2.63 4.01 -23.88
CA ARG A 138 -1.75 4.13 -25.04
C ARG A 138 -1.55 5.61 -25.32
N THR A 139 -0.37 6.11 -25.02
CA THR A 139 0.02 7.45 -25.44
C THR A 139 0.17 7.41 -26.96
N GLU A 140 -0.86 7.79 -27.70
CA GLU A 140 -0.64 8.26 -29.06
C GLU A 140 0.27 9.48 -28.91
N ALA A 141 1.45 9.42 -29.55
CA ALA A 141 2.39 10.52 -29.52
C ALA A 141 1.67 11.79 -30.06
N GLY A 142 1.27 12.68 -29.15
CA GLY A 142 0.56 13.90 -29.50
C GLY A 142 -0.80 14.13 -28.83
N ALA A 143 -1.38 13.16 -28.10
CA ALA A 143 -2.52 13.50 -27.27
C ALA A 143 -2.03 14.34 -26.08
N PRO A 144 -2.54 15.58 -25.88
CA PRO A 144 -2.23 16.32 -24.67
C PRO A 144 -2.66 15.44 -23.49
N PHE A 145 -1.73 15.15 -22.57
CA PHE A 145 -2.12 14.62 -21.27
C PHE A 145 -3.28 15.48 -20.78
N PRO A 146 -4.35 14.91 -20.22
CA PRO A 146 -5.26 15.73 -19.46
C PRO A 146 -4.38 16.43 -18.41
N SER A 147 -4.04 17.68 -18.69
CA SER A 147 -3.31 18.57 -17.80
C SER A 147 -4.27 18.99 -16.68
N GLY A 148 -4.94 17.98 -16.12
CA GLY A 148 -5.62 18.12 -14.86
C GLY A 148 -4.57 18.04 -13.78
N PRO A 149 -4.58 18.96 -12.83
CA PRO A 149 -3.77 18.86 -11.63
C PRO A 149 -3.99 17.48 -11.00
N ALA A 150 -2.94 16.88 -10.46
CA ALA A 150 -3.12 15.78 -9.54
C ALA A 150 -3.99 16.34 -8.40
N GLU A 151 -5.27 16.04 -8.42
CA GLU A 151 -6.17 16.42 -7.34
C GLU A 151 -5.74 15.70 -6.08
N PHE A 152 -5.02 16.40 -5.22
CA PHE A 152 -4.66 15.89 -3.89
C PHE A 152 -5.88 15.80 -2.96
N ALA A 153 -6.98 16.43 -3.35
CA ALA A 153 -8.28 16.31 -2.69
C ALA A 153 -9.40 16.56 -3.70
N PRO A 154 -10.54 15.85 -3.61
CA PRO A 154 -11.68 16.14 -4.46
C PRO A 154 -12.15 17.58 -4.20
N VAL A 155 -12.41 18.33 -5.27
CA VAL A 155 -13.01 19.65 -5.17
C VAL A 155 -14.41 19.48 -4.58
N GLN A 156 -14.59 19.86 -3.33
CA GLN A 156 -15.89 19.90 -2.68
C GLN A 156 -16.48 21.32 -2.80
N GLY A 157 -17.25 21.55 -3.86
CA GLY A 157 -18.08 22.73 -4.04
C GLY A 157 -17.56 23.77 -5.04
N ASP A 158 -18.49 24.44 -5.70
CA ASP A 158 -18.27 25.52 -6.68
C ASP A 158 -17.89 26.89 -6.05
N GLN A 159 -17.43 26.89 -4.80
CA GLN A 159 -17.13 28.14 -4.12
C GLN A 159 -15.64 28.51 -4.31
N THR A 160 -15.43 29.69 -4.87
CA THR A 160 -14.11 30.34 -4.90
C THR A 160 -13.70 30.67 -3.46
N VAL A 161 -12.80 29.90 -2.91
CA VAL A 161 -12.29 30.13 -1.54
C VAL A 161 -11.13 31.10 -1.61
N ALA A 162 -11.24 32.19 -0.88
CA ALA A 162 -10.20 33.20 -0.83
C ALA A 162 -8.96 32.69 -0.08
N LEU A 163 -7.80 32.89 -0.70
CA LEU A 163 -6.52 32.74 -0.04
C LEU A 163 -6.40 33.85 1.03
N LYS A 164 -6.10 33.49 2.28
CA LYS A 164 -5.92 34.47 3.36
C LYS A 164 -4.48 34.95 3.45
N ASP A 165 -3.54 34.01 3.42
CA ASP A 165 -2.12 34.34 3.58
C ASP A 165 -1.22 33.25 3.00
N ILE A 166 -0.01 33.64 2.58
CA ILE A 166 1.08 32.73 2.20
C ILE A 166 2.33 33.19 2.93
N ASP A 167 2.86 32.36 3.80
CA ASP A 167 4.07 32.61 4.56
C ASP A 167 5.17 31.61 4.17
N PHE A 168 6.38 32.09 4.02
CA PHE A 168 7.56 31.27 3.78
C PHE A 168 8.45 31.24 5.02
N ARG A 169 8.60 30.08 5.60
CA ARG A 169 9.44 29.87 6.79
C ARG A 169 10.63 28.98 6.46
N ARG A 170 11.77 29.35 7.03
CA ARG A 170 12.95 28.50 6.96
C ARG A 170 12.78 27.34 7.92
N GLY A 171 12.85 26.12 7.40
CA GLY A 171 12.85 24.88 8.19
C GLY A 171 14.23 24.57 8.79
N ALA A 172 14.31 23.50 9.54
CA ALA A 172 15.58 23.00 10.08
C ALA A 172 16.47 22.46 8.94
N GLY A 173 17.76 22.75 9.01
CA GLY A 173 18.72 22.45 7.94
C GLY A 173 18.54 23.41 6.74
N ASN A 174 18.69 22.91 5.52
CA ASN A 174 18.56 23.69 4.29
C ASN A 174 17.16 23.56 3.65
N SER A 175 16.11 23.31 4.46
CA SER A 175 14.74 23.15 3.99
C SER A 175 13.95 24.45 4.06
N GLY A 176 13.03 24.66 3.09
CA GLY A 176 12.02 25.71 3.11
C GLY A 176 10.64 25.11 3.42
N ARG A 177 9.82 25.86 4.15
CA ARG A 177 8.43 25.52 4.43
C ARG A 177 7.52 26.65 3.96
N ILE A 178 6.57 26.31 3.10
CA ILE A 178 5.50 27.21 2.69
C ILE A 178 4.29 26.89 3.55
N VAL A 179 3.71 27.90 4.18
CA VAL A 179 2.46 27.81 4.94
C VAL A 179 1.43 28.61 4.18
N VAL A 180 0.31 28.00 3.85
CA VAL A 180 -0.80 28.61 3.11
C VAL A 180 -2.02 28.60 4.00
N ASP A 181 -2.54 29.78 4.33
CA ASP A 181 -3.76 29.93 5.10
C ASP A 181 -4.95 30.13 4.19
N LEU A 182 -5.93 29.22 4.29
CA LEU A 182 -7.14 29.21 3.49
C LEU A 182 -8.34 29.61 4.33
N ALA A 183 -9.32 30.25 3.71
CA ALA A 183 -10.56 30.66 4.39
C ALA A 183 -11.46 29.47 4.74
N SER A 184 -11.26 28.30 4.13
CA SER A 184 -12.02 27.08 4.37
C SER A 184 -11.13 25.87 4.25
N ASN A 185 -11.50 24.79 4.91
CA ASN A 185 -10.87 23.46 4.78
C ASN A 185 -11.45 22.62 3.64
N GLN A 186 -12.44 23.16 2.91
CA GLN A 186 -13.08 22.51 1.76
C GLN A 186 -12.49 23.02 0.44
N VAL A 187 -11.19 22.87 0.26
CA VAL A 187 -10.48 23.32 -0.95
C VAL A 187 -9.59 22.21 -1.49
N GLY A 188 -9.59 22.07 -2.81
CA GLY A 188 -8.58 21.29 -3.52
C GLY A 188 -7.28 22.10 -3.66
N VAL A 189 -6.14 21.48 -3.44
CA VAL A 189 -4.82 22.10 -3.60
C VAL A 189 -4.10 21.43 -4.75
N ASP A 190 -3.72 22.22 -5.77
CA ASP A 190 -2.88 21.77 -6.87
C ASP A 190 -1.50 22.42 -6.78
N ILE A 191 -0.45 21.60 -6.76
CA ILE A 191 0.93 22.05 -6.68
C ILE A 191 1.66 21.62 -7.95
N ARG A 192 2.12 22.58 -8.74
CA ARG A 192 2.88 22.35 -9.98
C ARG A 192 4.24 22.99 -9.89
N GLN A 193 5.26 22.25 -10.30
CA GLN A 193 6.59 22.81 -10.51
C GLN A 193 6.78 23.14 -11.99
N HIS A 194 6.97 24.40 -12.29
CA HIS A 194 7.33 24.88 -13.62
C HIS A 194 8.81 25.24 -13.64
N GLY A 195 9.59 24.51 -14.44
CA GLY A 195 11.01 24.75 -14.62
C GLY A 195 11.91 24.10 -13.57
N SER A 196 13.17 23.97 -13.91
CA SER A 196 14.25 23.62 -12.99
C SER A 196 14.79 24.90 -12.36
N GLY A 197 14.35 25.18 -11.16
CA GLY A 197 15.02 26.15 -10.30
C GLY A 197 16.23 25.53 -9.63
#